data_5da72ebbf30cc53a94bd97828f7e0ea9
#
_entry.id   5da72ebbf30cc53a94bd97828f7e0ea9
#
_cell.length_a   1.000
_cell.length_b   1.000
_cell.length_c   1.000
_cell.angle_alpha   90.00
_cell.angle_beta   90.00
_cell.angle_gamma   90.00
#
_symmetry.space_group_name_H-M   'P 1'
#
loop_
_entity.id
_entity.type
_entity.pdbx_description
1 polymer ?
#
loop_
_entity_poly.entity_id
_entity_poly.type
_entity_poly.pdbx_seq_one_letter_code
_entity_poly.pdbx_strand_id
1 'polypeptide(L)'
;MRILGVLVAALAVAGAAGATAPPVKYIPIGPVSTIATQRGQLVSVALPHAAGKSWRIARPVSAGVLREVSEADVGANVVIVFKAVGKGRVTVVFARTRGEAQRADASRSFRVTVS
;
A
#
# COMPACT_ATOMS: atom_id res chain seq x y z
N MET A 1 -15.35 -12.41 16.25
CA MET A 1 -14.83 -12.43 16.13
C MET A 1 -14.05 -12.28 16.08
N ARG A 2 -14.00 -12.09 16.16
CA ARG A 2 -13.26 -11.83 16.18
C ARG A 2 -12.31 -11.84 15.74
N ILE A 3 -12.27 -11.77 15.52
CA ILE A 3 -11.35 -11.68 15.16
C ILE A 3 -10.63 -11.46 14.86
N LEU A 4 -10.72 -11.32 14.81
CA LEU A 4 -9.88 -11.00 14.67
C LEU A 4 -9.09 -10.59 14.53
N GLY A 5 -9.13 -10.44 14.62
CA GLY A 5 -8.26 -10.05 14.53
C GLY A 5 -7.51 -9.68 14.35
N VAL A 6 -7.65 -9.71 14.57
CA VAL A 6 -6.86 -9.36 14.52
C VAL A 6 -6.00 -9.29 14.28
N LEU A 7 -5.96 -9.22 14.22
CA LEU A 7 -5.16 -9.04 13.97
C LEU A 7 -4.31 -8.73 13.64
N VAL A 8 -4.32 -8.54 13.63
CA VAL A 8 -3.48 -8.18 13.29
C VAL A 8 -2.71 -7.78 13.15
N ALA A 9 -2.67 -7.62 13.20
CA ALA A 9 -1.93 -7.19 13.03
C ALA A 9 -1.18 -6.93 12.92
N ALA A 10 -1.20 -7.01 13.06
CA ALA A 10 -0.40 -6.78 12.86
C ALA A 10 0.24 -6.53 12.59
N LEU A 11 0.05 -6.44 12.45
CA LEU A 11 0.68 -6.18 12.01
C LEU A 11 1.34 -5.71 11.88
N ALA A 12 1.17 -5.57 11.84
CA ALA A 12 1.82 -5.17 11.58
C ALA A 12 2.44 -4.77 11.58
N VAL A 13 2.28 -4.62 11.92
CA VAL A 13 2.91 -4.27 11.79
C VAL A 13 3.59 -4.07 11.31
N ALA A 14 3.04 -4.22 11.52
CA ALA A 14 3.86 -4.46 10.37
C ALA A 14 4.45 -3.24 9.72
N GLY A 15 3.80 -2.22 9.75
CA GLY A 15 4.37 -1.01 9.18
C GLY A 15 5.80 -0.77 9.64
N ALA A 16 6.11 -1.22 10.83
CA ALA A 16 7.46 -1.07 11.32
C ALA A 16 8.48 -1.81 10.47
N ALA A 17 8.10 -2.94 9.88
CA ALA A 17 9.00 -3.66 9.00
C ALA A 17 9.39 -2.82 7.79
N GLY A 18 8.48 -2.02 7.28
CA GLY A 18 8.78 -1.14 6.16
C GLY A 18 9.82 -0.09 6.49
N ALA A 19 9.92 0.32 7.77
CA ALA A 19 10.86 1.34 8.17
C ALA A 19 12.32 0.91 8.03
N THR A 20 12.58 -0.39 8.00
CA THR A 20 13.95 -0.90 7.88
C THR A 20 14.34 -1.29 6.46
N ALA A 21 13.38 -1.27 5.53
CA ALA A 21 13.65 -1.63 4.16
C ALA A 21 14.38 -0.49 3.43
N PRO A 22 15.34 -0.81 2.55
CA PRO A 22 15.98 0.23 1.75
C PRO A 22 14.95 0.91 0.84
N PRO A 23 15.13 2.20 0.52
CA PRO A 23 14.21 2.88 -0.39
C PRO A 23 14.29 2.30 -1.80
N VAL A 24 13.20 2.39 -2.53
CA VAL A 24 13.17 2.04 -3.94
C VAL A 24 13.61 3.27 -4.72
N LYS A 25 14.73 3.18 -5.43
CA LYS A 25 15.31 4.33 -6.15
C LYS A 25 14.86 4.41 -7.60
N TYR A 26 14.73 3.25 -8.25
CA TYR A 26 14.47 3.19 -9.69
C TYR A 26 13.11 2.59 -9.91
N ILE A 27 12.15 3.46 -10.25
CA ILE A 27 10.74 3.08 -10.37
C ILE A 27 10.31 3.34 -11.80
N PRO A 28 9.90 2.30 -12.55
CA PRO A 28 9.43 2.52 -13.92
C PRO A 28 8.08 3.23 -13.91
N ILE A 29 7.74 3.85 -15.02
CA ILE A 29 6.42 4.44 -15.22
C ILE A 29 5.39 3.31 -15.26
N GLY A 30 4.32 3.47 -14.52
CA GLY A 30 3.24 2.49 -14.47
C GLY A 30 1.88 3.16 -14.45
N PRO A 31 0.81 2.34 -14.40
CA PRO A 31 -0.55 2.86 -14.39
C PRO A 31 -0.82 3.76 -13.19
N VAL A 32 -1.67 4.75 -13.41
CA VAL A 32 -2.14 5.66 -12.36
C VAL A 32 -3.66 5.59 -12.32
N SER A 33 -4.21 5.30 -11.14
CA SER A 33 -5.64 5.29 -10.91
C SER A 33 -6.01 6.41 -9.97
N THR A 34 -7.22 6.94 -10.12
CA THR A 34 -7.74 8.00 -9.26
C THR A 34 -8.86 7.45 -8.41
N ILE A 35 -8.82 7.73 -7.11
CA ILE A 35 -9.81 7.26 -6.15
C ILE A 35 -10.33 8.47 -5.38
N ALA A 36 -11.66 8.60 -5.33
CA ALA A 36 -12.32 9.59 -4.49
C ALA A 36 -12.99 8.86 -3.33
N THR A 37 -12.77 9.34 -2.13
CA THR A 37 -13.34 8.74 -0.94
C THR A 37 -13.66 9.82 0.08
N GLN A 38 -14.21 9.41 1.21
CA GLN A 38 -14.56 10.30 2.30
C GLN A 38 -13.87 9.86 3.57
N ARG A 39 -13.62 10.81 4.45
CA ARG A 39 -13.03 10.52 5.75
C ARG A 39 -13.88 9.45 6.48
N GLY A 40 -13.21 8.47 7.05
CA GLY A 40 -13.84 7.35 7.74
C GLY A 40 -14.03 6.11 6.89
N GLN A 41 -13.91 6.22 5.58
CA GLN A 41 -14.10 5.08 4.67
C GLN A 41 -12.81 4.31 4.46
N LEU A 42 -12.96 3.07 4.02
CA LEU A 42 -11.84 2.22 3.65
C LEU A 42 -11.62 2.27 2.14
N VAL A 43 -10.36 2.21 1.75
CA VAL A 43 -9.94 2.15 0.35
C VAL A 43 -9.11 0.89 0.17
N SER A 44 -9.53 0.01 -0.73
CA SER A 44 -8.81 -1.22 -1.02
C SER A 44 -8.18 -1.14 -2.39
N VAL A 45 -6.93 -1.58 -2.48
CA VAL A 45 -6.24 -1.71 -3.76
C VAL A 45 -5.76 -3.14 -3.91
N ALA A 46 -5.84 -3.67 -5.12
CA ALA A 46 -5.39 -5.02 -5.43
C ALA A 46 -4.24 -4.97 -6.41
N LEU A 47 -3.16 -5.66 -6.08
CA LEU A 47 -1.96 -5.69 -6.89
C LEU A 47 -1.64 -7.16 -7.25
N PRO A 48 -1.38 -7.45 -8.52
CA PRO A 48 -1.18 -8.85 -8.92
C PRO A 48 0.14 -9.39 -8.41
N HIS A 49 0.11 -10.61 -7.90
CA HIS A 49 1.31 -11.33 -7.49
C HIS A 49 2.22 -11.61 -8.69
N ALA A 50 3.51 -11.64 -8.42
CA ALA A 50 4.49 -12.15 -9.35
C ALA A 50 5.50 -13.00 -8.57
N ALA A 51 5.87 -14.13 -9.14
CA ALA A 51 6.75 -15.09 -8.47
C ALA A 51 8.09 -14.44 -8.12
N GLY A 52 8.51 -14.62 -6.87
CA GLY A 52 9.79 -14.10 -6.40
C GLY A 52 9.83 -12.59 -6.20
N LYS A 53 8.69 -11.91 -6.26
CA LYS A 53 8.62 -10.46 -6.16
C LYS A 53 7.55 -10.05 -5.17
N SER A 54 7.69 -8.83 -4.63
CA SER A 54 6.71 -8.27 -3.72
C SER A 54 6.46 -6.80 -4.03
N TRP A 55 5.25 -6.37 -3.73
CA TRP A 55 4.88 -4.97 -3.82
C TRP A 55 5.18 -4.28 -2.50
N ARG A 56 5.70 -3.08 -2.58
CA ARG A 56 5.90 -2.27 -1.39
C ARG A 56 5.66 -0.79 -1.71
N ILE A 57 5.34 -0.04 -0.68
CA ILE A 57 5.12 1.41 -0.82
C ILE A 57 6.47 2.06 -1.07
N ALA A 58 6.60 2.75 -2.19
CA ALA A 58 7.87 3.32 -2.63
C ALA A 58 8.10 4.74 -2.12
N ARG A 59 7.04 5.40 -1.68
CA ARG A 59 7.12 6.77 -1.16
C ARG A 59 6.33 6.85 0.14
N PRO A 60 6.75 7.69 1.09
CA PRO A 60 5.97 7.88 2.31
C PRO A 60 4.55 8.33 2.00
N VAL A 61 3.58 7.79 2.72
CA VAL A 61 2.19 8.16 2.62
C VAL A 61 1.85 9.06 3.80
N SER A 62 1.15 10.15 3.52
CA SER A 62 0.75 11.05 4.61
C SER A 62 -0.23 10.33 5.54
N ALA A 63 0.22 10.02 6.74
CA ALA A 63 -0.58 9.32 7.74
C ALA A 63 -1.75 10.16 8.25
N GLY A 64 -1.73 11.46 8.02
CA GLY A 64 -2.85 12.35 8.35
C GLY A 64 -3.99 12.28 7.35
N VAL A 65 -3.78 11.66 6.19
CA VAL A 65 -4.79 11.53 5.15
C VAL A 65 -5.21 10.07 4.98
N LEU A 66 -4.24 9.18 4.77
CA LEU A 66 -4.49 7.75 4.63
C LEU A 66 -3.59 6.98 5.59
N ARG A 67 -4.11 5.90 6.12
CA ARG A 67 -3.33 4.99 6.97
C ARG A 67 -3.61 3.55 6.54
N GLU A 68 -2.55 2.80 6.31
CA GLU A 68 -2.69 1.38 6.00
C GLU A 68 -3.20 0.64 7.23
N VAL A 69 -4.23 -0.19 7.04
CA VAL A 69 -4.84 -0.93 8.15
C VAL A 69 -4.74 -2.44 7.97
N SER A 70 -4.57 -2.93 6.76
CA SER A 70 -4.38 -4.36 6.55
C SER A 70 -3.76 -4.66 5.19
N GLU A 71 -3.19 -5.85 5.10
CA GLU A 71 -2.63 -6.38 3.87
C GLU A 71 -2.83 -7.89 3.90
N ALA A 72 -3.32 -8.45 2.80
CA ALA A 72 -3.59 -9.88 2.74
C ALA A 72 -3.46 -10.39 1.31
N ASP A 73 -3.06 -11.65 1.19
CA ASP A 73 -3.08 -12.35 -0.08
C ASP A 73 -4.49 -12.84 -0.34
N VAL A 74 -5.05 -12.47 -1.48
CA VAL A 74 -6.39 -12.86 -1.88
C VAL A 74 -6.33 -13.37 -3.32
N GLY A 75 -6.35 -14.69 -3.49
CA GLY A 75 -6.25 -15.30 -4.81
C GLY A 75 -4.94 -14.90 -5.51
N ALA A 76 -5.04 -14.35 -6.70
CA ALA A 76 -3.90 -13.95 -7.49
C ALA A 76 -3.36 -12.57 -7.12
N ASN A 77 -3.89 -11.93 -6.09
CA ASN A 77 -3.54 -10.56 -5.74
C ASN A 77 -3.11 -10.44 -4.29
N VAL A 78 -2.33 -9.40 -4.01
CA VAL A 78 -2.22 -8.87 -2.65
C VAL A 78 -3.18 -7.69 -2.56
N VAL A 79 -3.99 -7.66 -1.51
CA VAL A 79 -4.97 -6.60 -1.27
C VAL A 79 -4.50 -5.78 -0.09
N ILE A 80 -4.38 -4.48 -0.29
CA ILE A 80 -3.92 -3.55 0.73
C ILE A 80 -5.07 -2.60 1.01
N VAL A 81 -5.41 -2.46 2.30
CA VAL A 81 -6.54 -1.64 2.73
C VAL A 81 -6.02 -0.46 3.52
N PHE A 82 -6.48 0.71 3.12
CA PHE A 82 -6.21 1.97 3.82
C PHE A 82 -7.49 2.51 4.42
N LYS A 83 -7.35 3.22 5.52
CA LYS A 83 -8.45 4.02 6.07
C LYS A 83 -8.20 5.49 5.76
N ALA A 84 -9.23 6.16 5.25
CA ALA A 84 -9.19 7.60 5.04
C ALA A 84 -9.43 8.28 6.39
N VAL A 85 -8.41 8.96 6.91
CA VAL A 85 -8.46 9.52 8.26
C VAL A 85 -8.53 11.04 8.28
N GLY A 86 -8.17 11.69 7.18
CA GLY A 86 -8.23 13.15 7.10
C GLY A 86 -8.44 13.61 5.68
N LYS A 87 -8.96 14.82 5.52
CA LYS A 87 -9.18 15.42 4.21
C LYS A 87 -7.85 15.75 3.56
N GLY A 88 -7.78 15.60 2.24
CA GLY A 88 -6.61 15.95 1.49
C GLY A 88 -6.42 15.06 0.29
N ARG A 89 -5.27 15.22 -0.36
CA ARG A 89 -4.87 14.43 -1.50
C ARG A 89 -3.55 13.76 -1.18
N VAL A 90 -3.43 12.50 -1.61
CA VAL A 90 -2.20 11.75 -1.44
C VAL A 90 -2.03 10.82 -2.63
N THR A 91 -0.80 10.65 -3.07
CA THR A 91 -0.48 9.68 -4.10
C THR A 91 0.26 8.54 -3.45
N VAL A 92 -0.31 7.33 -3.55
CA VAL A 92 0.33 6.13 -3.04
C VAL A 92 1.02 5.46 -4.23
N VAL A 93 2.33 5.29 -4.13
CA VAL A 93 3.13 4.67 -5.19
C VAL A 93 3.60 3.32 -4.71
N PHE A 94 3.15 2.27 -5.40
CA PHE A 94 3.61 0.92 -5.13
C PHE A 94 4.65 0.54 -6.17
N ALA A 95 5.73 -0.08 -5.71
CA ALA A 95 6.79 -0.59 -6.56
C ALA A 95 6.94 -2.09 -6.31
N ARG A 96 7.11 -2.84 -7.39
CA ARG A 96 7.33 -4.28 -7.30
C ARG A 96 8.81 -4.54 -7.41
N THR A 97 9.37 -5.18 -6.39
CA THR A 97 10.81 -5.46 -6.32
C THR A 97 11.05 -6.91 -6.00
N ARG A 98 12.25 -7.38 -6.33
CA ARG A 98 12.74 -8.67 -5.90
C ARG A 98 13.39 -8.46 -4.53
N GLY A 99 12.68 -8.88 -3.47
CA GLY A 99 13.13 -8.63 -2.11
C GLY A 99 13.26 -7.13 -1.83
N GLU A 100 14.38 -6.73 -1.26
CA GLU A 100 14.64 -5.34 -0.90
C GLU A 100 15.47 -4.59 -1.94
N ALA A 101 15.42 -5.03 -3.19
CA ALA A 101 16.16 -4.38 -4.27
C ALA A 101 15.74 -2.92 -4.43
N GLN A 102 16.69 -2.09 -4.84
CA GLN A 102 16.44 -0.67 -5.08
C GLN A 102 15.77 -0.39 -6.42
N ARG A 103 15.77 -1.37 -7.31
CA ARG A 103 15.19 -1.24 -8.64
C ARG A 103 13.90 -2.04 -8.70
N ALA A 104 12.83 -1.37 -9.05
CA ALA A 104 11.55 -2.01 -9.28
C ALA A 104 11.41 -2.40 -10.75
N ASP A 105 10.63 -3.45 -11.01
CA ASP A 105 10.33 -3.86 -12.38
C ASP A 105 8.91 -3.44 -12.80
N ALA A 106 8.12 -2.96 -11.86
CA ALA A 106 6.78 -2.45 -12.15
C ALA A 106 6.38 -1.45 -11.07
N SER A 107 5.45 -0.57 -11.39
CA SER A 107 4.87 0.34 -10.42
C SER A 107 3.39 0.52 -10.68
N ARG A 108 2.66 0.89 -9.64
CA ARG A 108 1.26 1.32 -9.70
C ARG A 108 1.07 2.48 -8.74
N SER A 109 0.37 3.48 -9.19
CA SER A 109 0.10 4.66 -8.38
C SER A 109 -1.40 4.89 -8.25
N PHE A 110 -1.81 5.34 -7.08
CA PHE A 110 -3.20 5.66 -6.79
C PHE A 110 -3.25 7.07 -6.24
N ARG A 111 -3.94 7.94 -6.96
CA ARG A 111 -4.18 9.31 -6.51
C ARG A 111 -5.48 9.31 -5.72
N VAL A 112 -5.38 9.52 -4.43
CA VAL A 112 -6.53 9.43 -3.53
C VAL A 112 -6.89 10.82 -3.05
N THR A 113 -8.15 11.20 -3.24
CA THR A 113 -8.70 12.43 -2.72
C THR A 113 -9.71 12.07 -1.64
N VAL A 114 -9.49 12.58 -0.43
CA VAL A 114 -10.37 12.37 0.71
C VAL A 114 -11.11 13.67 0.99
N SER A 115 -12.41 13.61 0.96
CA SER A 115 -13.27 14.76 1.28
C SER A 115 -13.96 14.63 2.63
#